data_af59e2bf3083f49df07f47273c18c588
#
_entry.id   af59e2bf3083f49df07f47273c18c588
#
_cell.length_a   1.000
_cell.length_b   1.000
_cell.length_c   1.000
_cell.angle_alpha   90.00
_cell.angle_beta   90.00
_cell.angle_gamma   90.00
#
_symmetry.space_group_name_H-M   'P 1'
#
loop_
_entity.id
_entity.type
_entity.pdbx_description
1 polymer ?
#
loop_
_entity_poly.entity_id
_entity_poly.type
_entity_poly.pdbx_seq_one_letter_code
_entity_poly.pdbx_strand_id
1 'polypeptide(L)'
;MTDAVERLAESGGVEERGAIFTKREVVDFILDLCGYTPDRPLHTMRLLEPSVGEGDFLIPIVDRLLASYRRSQSGGDHVMDLSDAIRVVELSRPTLAAARSRLHDHLVENGLTAEQSTALCDRWLMQGDFLLVELGKEGFDFVVGNPPYVRIEQIPIALQDEYRLRYKTLYDRADLYVAFMERSLVELREGGVLGFIVSDRWTKNKYGGPLRKLVSEGHHLRHYVDMVNTPAFLRDVIAYTGIFVIAKEEDGPTTVAHRPEIDPNHLRALARQLRGQEPGAVKINNVVSGSEPWMLEEFERLVVMRRLEEAFPLLENAGCKAMIGVATGLDEAYVGKFEDLDVEPDRKLPLVTTKDIKTGALVPLGLGVINPWRDEGGLVDLKRYPRLAAHLEQYRSQLEKRSTAKGKPAQWHKTIDRITPSLTYRPKLLIPDIKGSANVVFEPGQHYVHHNLYYVVSDEWDLHALRAVLLSSVAALFVAAYSVKMRGDYLRYQAQYLRRIRLPRWSTVADKHRAALKGAGLSGDLAACDRAAFALYGLTEAEIAIVAGRPPAER
;
A
#
# COMPACT_ATOMS: atom_id res chain seq x y z
N MET A 1 21.85 -18.82 12.40
CA MET A 1 21.75 -17.52 11.73
C MET A 1 22.45 -17.52 10.37
N THR A 2 23.75 -17.80 10.32
CA THR A 2 24.54 -17.85 9.06
C THR A 2 23.90 -18.72 7.98
N ASP A 3 23.52 -19.96 8.29
CA ASP A 3 22.84 -20.87 7.35
C ASP A 3 21.50 -20.33 6.81
N ALA A 4 20.77 -19.53 7.60
CA ALA A 4 19.51 -18.94 7.17
C ALA A 4 19.73 -17.75 6.23
N VAL A 5 20.79 -16.96 6.47
CA VAL A 5 21.24 -15.89 5.58
C VAL A 5 21.75 -16.47 4.25
N GLU A 6 22.55 -17.54 4.30
CA GLU A 6 23.05 -18.23 3.10
C GLU A 6 21.89 -18.81 2.27
N ARG A 7 20.91 -19.46 2.90
CA ARG A 7 19.70 -19.94 2.20
C ARG A 7 18.91 -18.81 1.56
N LEU A 8 18.78 -17.67 2.22
CA LEU A 8 18.11 -16.50 1.65
C LEU A 8 18.90 -15.94 0.46
N ALA A 9 20.24 -15.91 0.56
CA ALA A 9 21.12 -15.45 -0.51
C ALA A 9 21.12 -16.39 -1.73
N GLU A 10 20.93 -17.70 -1.51
CA GLU A 10 20.92 -18.74 -2.55
C GLU A 10 19.50 -19.04 -3.07
N SER A 11 18.46 -18.76 -2.28
CA SER A 11 17.06 -19.05 -2.65
C SER A 11 16.58 -18.08 -3.72
N GLY A 12 16.19 -18.65 -4.85
CA GLY A 12 15.46 -17.96 -5.90
C GLY A 12 16.29 -17.19 -6.92
N GLY A 13 15.70 -16.98 -8.08
CA GLY A 13 16.20 -16.06 -9.10
C GLY A 13 16.13 -14.60 -8.66
N VAL A 14 16.67 -13.70 -9.47
CA VAL A 14 16.68 -12.24 -9.21
C VAL A 14 15.27 -11.72 -8.90
N GLU A 15 14.24 -12.25 -9.58
CA GLU A 15 12.84 -11.86 -9.39
C GLU A 15 12.24 -12.37 -8.05
N GLU A 16 12.59 -13.58 -7.61
CA GLU A 16 12.10 -14.16 -6.35
C GLU A 16 12.68 -13.43 -5.12
N ARG A 17 13.84 -12.78 -5.28
CA ARG A 17 14.45 -11.91 -4.27
C ARG A 17 13.90 -10.49 -4.26
N GLY A 18 12.88 -10.19 -5.09
CA GLY A 18 12.23 -8.89 -5.16
C GLY A 18 13.09 -7.78 -5.79
N ALA A 19 14.13 -8.14 -6.56
CA ALA A 19 14.96 -7.16 -7.24
C ALA A 19 14.20 -6.56 -8.44
N ILE A 20 14.07 -5.26 -8.46
CA ILE A 20 13.42 -4.47 -9.51
C ILE A 20 14.43 -3.43 -9.99
N PHE A 21 14.75 -3.46 -11.29
CA PHE A 21 15.75 -2.59 -11.89
C PHE A 21 15.16 -1.21 -12.23
N THR A 22 15.79 -0.17 -11.70
CA THR A 22 15.35 1.23 -11.86
C THR A 22 16.00 1.87 -13.08
N LYS A 23 15.22 2.58 -13.90
CA LYS A 23 15.76 3.33 -15.03
C LYS A 23 16.72 4.42 -14.57
N ARG A 24 17.77 4.65 -15.38
CA ARG A 24 18.80 5.64 -15.09
C ARG A 24 18.24 7.03 -14.82
N GLU A 25 17.27 7.49 -15.59
CA GLU A 25 16.64 8.80 -15.47
C GLU A 25 15.93 8.96 -14.11
N VAL A 26 15.34 7.88 -13.60
CA VAL A 26 14.68 7.86 -12.29
C VAL A 26 15.71 7.87 -11.16
N VAL A 27 16.81 7.13 -11.31
CA VAL A 27 17.93 7.17 -10.34
C VAL A 27 18.51 8.57 -10.26
N ASP A 28 18.81 9.18 -11.41
CA ASP A 28 19.34 10.56 -11.46
C ASP A 28 18.37 11.55 -10.81
N PHE A 29 17.05 11.38 -11.03
CA PHE A 29 16.03 12.20 -10.38
C PHE A 29 16.02 12.04 -8.85
N ILE A 30 16.13 10.82 -8.33
CA ILE A 30 16.22 10.55 -6.89
C ILE A 30 17.46 11.22 -6.29
N LEU A 31 18.61 11.09 -6.94
CA LEU A 31 19.86 11.72 -6.51
C LEU A 31 19.74 13.25 -6.52
N ASP A 32 19.07 13.83 -7.52
CA ASP A 32 18.79 15.28 -7.58
C ASP A 32 17.90 15.71 -6.42
N LEU A 33 16.82 14.99 -6.15
CA LEU A 33 15.90 15.27 -5.03
C LEU A 33 16.61 15.21 -3.67
N CYS A 34 17.51 14.25 -3.47
CA CYS A 34 18.33 14.13 -2.26
C CYS A 34 19.39 15.23 -2.15
N GLY A 35 19.71 15.92 -3.23
CA GLY A 35 20.81 16.88 -3.29
C GLY A 35 22.19 16.25 -3.35
N TYR A 36 22.31 15.01 -3.81
CA TYR A 36 23.58 14.38 -4.13
C TYR A 36 24.04 14.84 -5.52
N THR A 37 24.53 16.06 -5.62
CA THR A 37 24.83 16.76 -6.88
C THR A 37 26.32 17.14 -6.98
N PRO A 38 26.92 17.13 -8.20
CA PRO A 38 28.36 17.32 -8.38
C PRO A 38 28.91 18.70 -7.99
N ASP A 39 28.05 19.66 -7.68
CA ASP A 39 28.44 20.99 -7.16
C ASP A 39 28.77 20.97 -5.66
N ARG A 40 28.46 19.88 -4.98
CA ARG A 40 28.81 19.65 -3.56
C ARG A 40 30.12 18.87 -3.45
N PRO A 41 30.86 18.99 -2.35
CA PRO A 41 32.10 18.22 -2.12
C PRO A 41 31.77 16.78 -1.70
N LEU A 42 31.24 15.96 -2.63
CA LEU A 42 30.71 14.61 -2.34
C LEU A 42 31.76 13.66 -1.75
N HIS A 43 33.04 13.85 -2.03
CA HIS A 43 34.14 13.06 -1.46
C HIS A 43 34.33 13.23 0.06
N THR A 44 33.78 14.31 0.64
CA THR A 44 33.78 14.54 2.10
C THR A 44 32.49 14.07 2.75
N MET A 45 31.56 13.51 1.99
CA MET A 45 30.26 13.02 2.42
C MET A 45 30.20 11.51 2.31
N ARG A 46 29.31 10.89 3.09
CA ARG A 46 29.15 9.44 3.11
C ARG A 46 27.79 9.05 2.55
N LEU A 47 27.77 8.18 1.56
CA LEU A 47 26.56 7.62 0.96
C LEU A 47 26.47 6.12 1.20
N LEU A 48 25.29 5.63 1.56
CA LEU A 48 24.95 4.22 1.72
C LEU A 48 23.94 3.79 0.65
N GLU A 49 24.23 2.67 -0.02
CA GLU A 49 23.30 1.93 -0.86
C GLU A 49 23.06 0.55 -0.23
N PRO A 50 21.88 0.27 0.36
CA PRO A 50 21.66 -0.92 1.19
C PRO A 50 21.38 -2.20 0.41
N SER A 51 21.18 -2.14 -0.92
CA SER A 51 20.87 -3.29 -1.79
C SER A 51 21.21 -2.97 -3.24
N VAL A 52 22.46 -3.23 -3.61
CA VAL A 52 23.00 -2.72 -4.89
C VAL A 52 22.40 -3.38 -6.13
N GLY A 53 21.91 -4.62 -6.03
CA GLY A 53 21.44 -5.36 -7.19
C GLY A 53 22.51 -5.42 -8.29
N GLU A 54 22.14 -5.10 -9.52
CA GLU A 54 23.07 -5.02 -10.65
C GLU A 54 23.83 -3.69 -10.77
N GLY A 55 23.71 -2.80 -9.78
CA GLY A 55 24.43 -1.53 -9.72
C GLY A 55 23.75 -0.36 -10.43
N ASP A 56 22.41 -0.38 -10.54
CA ASP A 56 21.66 0.68 -11.21
C ASP A 56 21.81 2.02 -10.51
N PHE A 57 21.86 2.04 -9.17
CA PHE A 57 22.16 3.23 -8.38
C PHE A 57 23.66 3.50 -8.29
N LEU A 58 24.48 2.46 -8.14
CA LEU A 58 25.92 2.59 -7.88
C LEU A 58 26.63 3.38 -8.98
N ILE A 59 26.40 3.07 -10.25
CA ILE A 59 27.10 3.75 -11.36
C ILE A 59 26.75 5.24 -11.42
N PRO A 60 25.47 5.69 -11.36
CA PRO A 60 25.13 7.11 -11.26
C PRO A 60 25.73 7.82 -10.03
N ILE A 61 25.80 7.13 -8.88
CA ILE A 61 26.41 7.65 -7.66
C ILE A 61 27.89 7.94 -7.90
N VAL A 62 28.61 6.98 -8.49
CA VAL A 62 30.04 7.09 -8.78
C VAL A 62 30.31 8.18 -9.82
N ASP A 63 29.50 8.28 -10.88
CA ASP A 63 29.60 9.38 -11.87
C ASP A 63 29.59 10.74 -11.19
N ARG A 64 28.64 10.96 -10.28
CA ARG A 64 28.50 12.23 -9.55
C ARG A 64 29.65 12.47 -8.58
N LEU A 65 30.08 11.43 -7.86
CA LEU A 65 31.24 11.51 -6.98
C LEU A 65 32.51 11.91 -7.73
N LEU A 66 32.82 11.23 -8.84
CA LEU A 66 34.01 11.53 -9.66
C LEU A 66 33.91 12.93 -10.29
N ALA A 67 32.73 13.33 -10.76
CA ALA A 67 32.53 14.69 -11.28
C ALA A 67 32.71 15.75 -10.20
N SER A 68 32.25 15.52 -8.98
CA SER A 68 32.47 16.41 -7.83
C SER A 68 33.95 16.46 -7.44
N TYR A 69 34.61 15.30 -7.37
CA TYR A 69 36.01 15.22 -7.01
C TYR A 69 36.92 15.98 -8.00
N ARG A 70 36.67 15.80 -9.32
CA ARG A 70 37.40 16.57 -10.37
C ARG A 70 37.22 18.08 -10.25
N ARG A 71 36.05 18.55 -9.78
CA ARG A 71 35.79 19.99 -9.57
C ARG A 71 36.51 20.52 -8.35
N SER A 72 36.74 19.72 -7.33
CA SER A 72 37.44 20.16 -6.12
C SER A 72 38.92 20.43 -6.34
N GLN A 73 39.45 20.11 -7.53
CA GLN A 73 40.88 20.23 -7.88
C GLN A 73 41.81 19.55 -6.86
N SER A 74 41.31 18.55 -6.14
CA SER A 74 42.07 17.76 -5.17
C SER A 74 43.08 16.92 -5.94
N GLY A 75 44.33 17.32 -5.96
CA GLY A 75 45.46 16.57 -6.54
C GLY A 75 45.93 15.45 -5.61
N GLY A 76 45.03 14.90 -4.77
CA GLY A 76 45.32 13.90 -3.77
C GLY A 76 45.31 12.45 -4.31
N ASP A 77 45.50 11.51 -3.40
CA ASP A 77 45.36 10.08 -3.69
C ASP A 77 43.87 9.72 -3.78
N HIS A 78 43.43 9.34 -4.96
CA HIS A 78 42.03 8.93 -5.22
C HIS A 78 41.52 7.89 -4.22
N VAL A 79 42.36 6.92 -3.82
CA VAL A 79 41.92 5.88 -2.88
C VAL A 79 41.73 6.45 -1.48
N MET A 80 42.65 7.28 -1.00
CA MET A 80 42.53 7.90 0.32
C MET A 80 41.34 8.87 0.38
N ASP A 81 41.18 9.72 -0.64
CA ASP A 81 40.18 10.76 -0.64
C ASP A 81 38.74 10.23 -0.83
N LEU A 82 38.58 9.09 -1.54
CA LEU A 82 37.29 8.52 -1.90
C LEU A 82 36.89 7.30 -1.07
N SER A 83 37.79 6.74 -0.25
CA SER A 83 37.60 5.46 0.44
C SER A 83 36.33 5.38 1.31
N ASP A 84 35.97 6.46 1.95
CA ASP A 84 34.83 6.53 2.88
C ASP A 84 33.57 7.15 2.28
N ALA A 85 33.64 7.62 1.00
CA ALA A 85 32.55 8.32 0.34
C ALA A 85 31.34 7.43 0.05
N ILE A 86 31.56 6.14 -0.17
CA ILE A 86 30.48 5.19 -0.52
C ILE A 86 30.55 3.94 0.36
N ARG A 87 29.39 3.43 0.76
CA ARG A 87 29.20 2.09 1.32
C ARG A 87 28.04 1.42 0.60
N VAL A 88 28.26 0.19 0.16
CA VAL A 88 27.28 -0.62 -0.56
C VAL A 88 27.15 -1.97 0.11
N VAL A 89 25.92 -2.44 0.30
CA VAL A 89 25.66 -3.77 0.86
C VAL A 89 24.89 -4.61 -0.15
N GLU A 90 25.26 -5.88 -0.29
CA GLU A 90 24.54 -6.85 -1.12
C GLU A 90 24.55 -8.23 -0.44
N LEU A 91 23.39 -8.85 -0.37
CA LEU A 91 23.21 -10.16 0.22
C LEU A 91 23.79 -11.27 -0.67
N SER A 92 23.53 -11.21 -1.96
CA SER A 92 23.88 -12.23 -2.96
C SER A 92 25.32 -12.09 -3.44
N ARG A 93 26.14 -13.12 -3.19
CA ARG A 93 27.54 -13.16 -3.68
C ARG A 93 27.66 -13.02 -5.21
N PRO A 94 26.86 -13.74 -6.03
CA PRO A 94 26.93 -13.59 -7.49
C PRO A 94 26.57 -12.19 -7.95
N THR A 95 25.53 -11.59 -7.35
CA THR A 95 25.09 -10.23 -7.67
C THR A 95 26.16 -9.20 -7.30
N LEU A 96 26.76 -9.33 -6.11
CA LEU A 96 27.85 -8.46 -5.66
C LEU A 96 29.08 -8.59 -6.59
N ALA A 97 29.41 -9.80 -7.03
CA ALA A 97 30.54 -10.01 -7.95
C ALA A 97 30.29 -9.34 -9.31
N ALA A 98 29.07 -9.42 -9.83
CA ALA A 98 28.69 -8.72 -11.07
C ALA A 98 28.76 -7.20 -10.91
N ALA A 99 28.21 -6.66 -9.81
CA ALA A 99 28.29 -5.23 -9.50
C ALA A 99 29.75 -4.77 -9.33
N ARG A 100 30.60 -5.60 -8.72
CA ARG A 100 32.03 -5.34 -8.56
C ARG A 100 32.75 -5.23 -9.90
N SER A 101 32.54 -6.18 -10.81
CA SER A 101 33.14 -6.13 -12.14
C SER A 101 32.73 -4.88 -12.89
N ARG A 102 31.44 -4.58 -12.91
CA ARG A 102 30.89 -3.39 -13.55
C ARG A 102 31.45 -2.09 -12.97
N LEU A 103 31.55 -2.01 -11.64
CA LEU A 103 32.13 -0.85 -10.96
C LEU A 103 33.62 -0.70 -11.28
N HIS A 104 34.39 -1.77 -11.20
CA HIS A 104 35.81 -1.76 -11.50
C HIS A 104 36.08 -1.24 -12.92
N ASP A 105 35.39 -1.81 -13.92
CA ASP A 105 35.55 -1.40 -15.32
C ASP A 105 35.17 0.07 -15.51
N HIS A 106 34.06 0.52 -14.87
CA HIS A 106 33.61 1.90 -14.91
C HIS A 106 34.63 2.88 -14.28
N LEU A 107 35.28 2.52 -13.17
CA LEU A 107 36.33 3.34 -12.56
C LEU A 107 37.54 3.45 -13.48
N VAL A 108 37.96 2.35 -14.10
CA VAL A 108 39.07 2.35 -15.07
C VAL A 108 38.75 3.22 -16.29
N GLU A 109 37.54 3.10 -16.87
CA GLU A 109 37.08 3.94 -17.97
C GLU A 109 37.06 5.43 -17.61
N ASN A 110 36.89 5.74 -16.33
CA ASN A 110 36.92 7.09 -15.80
C ASN A 110 38.31 7.59 -15.36
N GLY A 111 39.36 6.83 -15.68
CA GLY A 111 40.77 7.26 -15.56
C GLY A 111 41.48 6.85 -14.28
N LEU A 112 40.91 5.97 -13.45
CA LEU A 112 41.62 5.36 -12.33
C LEU A 112 42.45 4.18 -12.81
N THR A 113 43.55 3.86 -12.09
CA THR A 113 44.31 2.65 -12.39
C THR A 113 43.53 1.39 -11.93
N ALA A 114 43.88 0.22 -12.45
CA ALA A 114 43.27 -1.04 -12.04
C ALA A 114 43.44 -1.30 -10.54
N GLU A 115 44.60 -0.96 -9.97
CA GLU A 115 44.90 -1.08 -8.55
C GLU A 115 44.01 -0.16 -7.70
N GLN A 116 43.87 1.12 -8.11
CA GLN A 116 43.01 2.08 -7.44
C GLN A 116 41.53 1.63 -7.50
N SER A 117 41.09 1.16 -8.66
CA SER A 117 39.74 0.65 -8.88
C SER A 117 39.46 -0.57 -7.99
N THR A 118 40.39 -1.50 -7.90
CA THR A 118 40.29 -2.67 -7.02
C THR A 118 40.20 -2.25 -5.55
N ALA A 119 41.09 -1.35 -5.11
CA ALA A 119 41.10 -0.86 -3.73
C ALA A 119 39.78 -0.16 -3.33
N LEU A 120 39.21 0.66 -4.20
CA LEU A 120 37.93 1.30 -3.96
C LEU A 120 36.76 0.28 -3.96
N CYS A 121 36.76 -0.69 -4.87
CA CYS A 121 35.78 -1.79 -4.84
C CYS A 121 35.84 -2.55 -3.50
N ASP A 122 37.04 -2.87 -3.00
CA ASP A 122 37.23 -3.57 -1.71
C ASP A 122 36.73 -2.72 -0.53
N ARG A 123 36.88 -1.41 -0.63
CA ARG A 123 36.47 -0.48 0.43
C ARG A 123 34.97 -0.22 0.44
N TRP A 124 34.35 -0.08 -0.73
CA TRP A 124 32.95 0.32 -0.87
C TRP A 124 31.97 -0.84 -0.76
N LEU A 125 32.32 -2.02 -1.34
CA LEU A 125 31.40 -3.14 -1.48
C LEU A 125 31.50 -4.11 -0.28
N MET A 126 30.37 -4.36 0.36
CA MET A 126 30.25 -5.27 1.49
C MET A 126 29.24 -6.37 1.18
N GLN A 127 29.66 -7.63 1.31
CA GLN A 127 28.75 -8.76 1.24
C GLN A 127 28.08 -8.98 2.59
N GLY A 128 26.75 -9.03 2.63
CA GLY A 128 26.01 -9.36 3.83
C GLY A 128 24.55 -8.98 3.76
N ASP A 129 23.84 -9.35 4.80
CA ASP A 129 22.46 -8.95 5.00
C ASP A 129 22.43 -7.56 5.62
N PHE A 130 21.92 -6.58 4.87
CA PHE A 130 21.82 -5.19 5.34
C PHE A 130 21.12 -5.07 6.69
N LEU A 131 20.13 -5.90 6.98
CA LEU A 131 19.41 -5.85 8.26
C LEU A 131 20.21 -6.40 9.45
N LEU A 132 21.37 -7.04 9.21
CA LEU A 132 22.18 -7.70 10.24
C LEU A 132 23.63 -7.19 10.33
N VAL A 133 24.23 -6.74 9.21
CA VAL A 133 25.64 -6.32 9.19
C VAL A 133 25.91 -5.08 10.03
N GLU A 134 27.13 -4.94 10.52
CA GLU A 134 27.57 -3.71 11.19
C GLU A 134 28.18 -2.73 10.17
N LEU A 135 27.69 -1.49 10.17
CA LEU A 135 28.12 -0.43 9.23
C LEU A 135 29.11 0.58 9.84
N GLY A 136 29.47 0.38 11.10
CA GLY A 136 30.28 1.33 11.86
C GLY A 136 29.41 2.34 12.64
N LYS A 137 30.07 3.26 13.34
CA LYS A 137 29.39 4.22 14.23
C LYS A 137 29.14 5.59 13.59
N GLU A 138 29.76 5.86 12.46
CA GLU A 138 29.62 7.13 11.76
C GLU A 138 28.39 7.07 10.84
N GLY A 139 27.45 7.99 11.04
CA GLY A 139 26.24 8.05 10.24
C GLY A 139 26.51 8.48 8.78
N PHE A 140 25.47 8.36 7.95
CA PHE A 140 25.53 8.69 6.53
C PHE A 140 24.83 10.01 6.21
N ASP A 141 25.38 10.76 5.25
CA ASP A 141 24.75 11.94 4.67
C ASP A 141 23.58 11.59 3.78
N PHE A 142 23.73 10.48 3.07
CA PHE A 142 22.75 9.98 2.12
C PHE A 142 22.58 8.49 2.27
N VAL A 143 21.32 8.05 2.21
CA VAL A 143 20.98 6.65 1.99
C VAL A 143 20.05 6.60 0.79
N VAL A 144 20.46 5.94 -0.29
CA VAL A 144 19.67 5.90 -1.53
C VAL A 144 19.56 4.49 -2.06
N GLY A 145 18.47 4.18 -2.76
CA GLY A 145 18.32 2.86 -3.37
C GLY A 145 16.88 2.47 -3.66
N ASN A 146 16.74 1.23 -4.10
CA ASN A 146 15.49 0.52 -4.31
C ASN A 146 15.51 -0.76 -3.48
N PRO A 147 15.04 -0.75 -2.22
CA PRO A 147 15.04 -1.94 -1.34
C PRO A 147 14.20 -3.10 -1.90
N PRO A 148 14.49 -4.36 -1.49
CA PRO A 148 13.83 -5.55 -2.01
C PRO A 148 12.33 -5.62 -1.63
N TYR A 149 11.48 -6.00 -2.60
CA TYR A 149 10.02 -6.17 -2.44
C TYR A 149 9.68 -7.61 -2.09
N VAL A 150 10.11 -8.07 -0.91
CA VAL A 150 9.88 -9.43 -0.42
C VAL A 150 8.92 -9.38 0.76
N ARG A 151 7.90 -10.26 0.73
CA ARG A 151 6.97 -10.41 1.85
C ARG A 151 7.65 -11.14 3.00
N ILE A 152 7.39 -10.72 4.23
CA ILE A 152 7.99 -11.33 5.41
C ILE A 152 7.74 -12.84 5.48
N GLU A 153 6.59 -13.31 5.00
CA GLU A 153 6.23 -14.74 5.02
C GLU A 153 7.10 -15.59 4.08
N GLN A 154 7.81 -14.98 3.14
CA GLN A 154 8.74 -15.67 2.21
C GLN A 154 10.15 -15.80 2.78
N ILE A 155 10.44 -15.13 3.89
CA ILE A 155 11.73 -15.16 4.58
C ILE A 155 11.81 -16.39 5.50
N PRO A 156 12.97 -17.07 5.65
CA PRO A 156 13.14 -18.14 6.62
C PRO A 156 12.73 -17.72 8.04
N ILE A 157 11.99 -18.56 8.75
CA ILE A 157 11.37 -18.23 10.06
C ILE A 157 12.42 -17.70 11.06
N ALA A 158 13.60 -18.29 11.10
CA ALA A 158 14.68 -17.85 12.01
C ALA A 158 15.11 -16.40 11.75
N LEU A 159 15.09 -15.94 10.48
CA LEU A 159 15.36 -14.56 10.11
C LEU A 159 14.17 -13.65 10.39
N GLN A 160 12.93 -14.12 10.17
CA GLN A 160 11.75 -13.35 10.53
C GLN A 160 11.75 -12.96 11.99
N ASP A 161 12.06 -13.91 12.90
CA ASP A 161 12.09 -13.69 14.33
C ASP A 161 13.19 -12.68 14.71
N GLU A 162 14.38 -12.82 14.13
CA GLU A 162 15.50 -11.90 14.36
C GLU A 162 15.20 -10.48 13.86
N TYR A 163 14.63 -10.34 12.66
CA TYR A 163 14.27 -9.03 12.12
C TYR A 163 13.19 -8.36 12.96
N ARG A 164 12.18 -9.09 13.42
CA ARG A 164 11.12 -8.55 14.30
C ARG A 164 11.63 -8.16 15.67
N LEU A 165 12.69 -8.81 16.15
CA LEU A 165 13.34 -8.43 17.39
C LEU A 165 14.07 -7.09 17.26
N ARG A 166 14.72 -6.85 16.11
CA ARG A 166 15.52 -5.64 15.83
C ARG A 166 14.70 -4.46 15.36
N TYR A 167 13.71 -4.69 14.49
CA TYR A 167 12.96 -3.66 13.78
C TYR A 167 11.51 -3.60 14.24
N LYS A 168 11.16 -2.54 14.95
CA LYS A 168 9.80 -2.33 15.52
C LYS A 168 8.76 -2.04 14.43
N THR A 169 9.19 -1.55 13.27
CA THR A 169 8.31 -1.25 12.14
C THR A 169 7.87 -2.51 11.38
N LEU A 170 8.56 -3.64 11.57
CA LEU A 170 8.23 -4.91 10.92
C LEU A 170 7.03 -5.59 11.61
N TYR A 171 5.88 -4.93 11.53
CA TYR A 171 4.63 -5.28 12.20
C TYR A 171 3.66 -5.97 11.23
N ASP A 172 2.90 -6.95 11.74
CA ASP A 172 1.88 -7.72 11.00
C ASP A 172 2.48 -8.37 9.73
N ARG A 173 1.92 -8.07 8.56
CA ARG A 173 2.35 -8.58 7.24
C ARG A 173 3.14 -7.53 6.46
N ALA A 174 4.02 -6.80 7.15
CA ALA A 174 4.87 -5.82 6.50
C ALA A 174 5.83 -6.48 5.52
N ASP A 175 6.04 -5.84 4.38
CA ASP A 175 7.09 -6.23 3.43
C ASP A 175 8.47 -5.82 3.98
N LEU A 176 9.53 -6.51 3.52
CA LEU A 176 10.88 -6.35 4.04
C LEU A 176 11.44 -4.92 3.89
N TYR A 177 11.03 -4.19 2.83
CA TYR A 177 11.47 -2.80 2.61
C TYR A 177 11.14 -1.87 3.80
N VAL A 178 10.15 -2.21 4.62
CA VAL A 178 9.79 -1.42 5.82
C VAL A 178 10.92 -1.43 6.85
N ALA A 179 11.53 -2.60 7.08
CA ALA A 179 12.71 -2.72 7.94
C ALA A 179 13.94 -2.04 7.34
N PHE A 180 14.10 -2.10 6.01
CA PHE A 180 15.14 -1.35 5.29
C PHE A 180 14.98 0.16 5.51
N MET A 181 13.76 0.68 5.45
CA MET A 181 13.50 2.10 5.74
C MET A 181 13.83 2.46 7.19
N GLU A 182 13.37 1.65 8.18
CA GLU A 182 13.68 1.89 9.60
C GLU A 182 15.19 1.97 9.80
N ARG A 183 15.93 0.94 9.36
CA ARG A 183 17.36 0.91 9.52
C ARG A 183 18.05 2.08 8.81
N SER A 184 17.68 2.37 7.59
CA SER A 184 18.25 3.46 6.81
C SER A 184 18.07 4.82 7.48
N LEU A 185 16.90 5.07 8.09
CA LEU A 185 16.64 6.30 8.86
C LEU A 185 17.51 6.38 10.13
N VAL A 186 17.76 5.24 10.79
CA VAL A 186 18.64 5.17 11.97
C VAL A 186 20.09 5.45 11.58
N GLU A 187 20.56 4.96 10.44
CA GLU A 187 21.92 5.14 9.94
C GLU A 187 22.20 6.58 9.43
N LEU A 188 21.19 7.44 9.27
CA LEU A 188 21.38 8.83 8.92
C LEU A 188 22.01 9.63 10.07
N ARG A 189 22.96 10.50 9.75
CA ARG A 189 23.38 11.57 10.64
C ARG A 189 22.32 12.70 10.68
N GLU A 190 22.44 13.62 11.62
CA GLU A 190 21.60 14.82 11.64
C GLU A 190 21.76 15.61 10.33
N GLY A 191 20.63 15.99 9.72
CA GLY A 191 20.58 16.60 8.39
C GLY A 191 20.77 15.63 7.22
N GLY A 192 21.03 14.34 7.48
CA GLY A 192 21.15 13.31 6.45
C GLY A 192 19.82 13.02 5.75
N VAL A 193 19.89 12.50 4.52
CA VAL A 193 18.74 12.35 3.62
C VAL A 193 18.63 10.92 3.09
N LEU A 194 17.46 10.33 3.25
CA LEU A 194 17.07 9.08 2.62
C LEU A 194 16.32 9.37 1.32
N GLY A 195 16.68 8.69 0.23
CA GLY A 195 15.98 8.74 -1.05
C GLY A 195 15.69 7.34 -1.59
N PHE A 196 14.49 6.84 -1.34
CA PHE A 196 14.08 5.50 -1.78
C PHE A 196 12.93 5.54 -2.77
N ILE A 197 12.97 4.62 -3.73
CA ILE A 197 11.79 4.24 -4.50
C ILE A 197 11.26 2.93 -3.93
N VAL A 198 10.07 2.98 -3.30
CA VAL A 198 9.46 1.84 -2.62
C VAL A 198 7.95 1.82 -2.80
N SER A 199 7.29 0.70 -2.46
CA SER A 199 5.83 0.65 -2.44
C SER A 199 5.24 1.73 -1.54
N ASP A 200 4.22 2.44 -2.01
CA ASP A 200 3.52 3.49 -1.26
C ASP A 200 2.53 2.95 -0.21
N ARG A 201 2.30 1.63 -0.19
CA ARG A 201 1.30 0.98 0.67
C ARG A 201 1.50 1.24 2.15
N TRP A 202 2.74 1.40 2.60
CA TRP A 202 3.04 1.69 4.00
C TRP A 202 2.48 3.05 4.46
N THR A 203 2.25 4.00 3.55
CA THR A 203 1.68 5.30 3.87
C THR A 203 0.21 5.22 4.31
N LYS A 204 -0.50 4.17 3.88
CA LYS A 204 -1.95 4.01 4.10
C LYS A 204 -2.32 2.77 4.91
N ASN A 205 -1.62 1.65 4.72
CA ASN A 205 -1.96 0.37 5.36
C ASN A 205 -1.66 0.35 6.85
N LYS A 206 -2.36 -0.54 7.58
CA LYS A 206 -2.19 -0.73 9.02
C LYS A 206 -0.76 -1.09 9.40
N TYR A 207 -0.12 -1.97 8.65
CA TYR A 207 1.25 -2.41 8.93
C TYR A 207 2.28 -1.26 8.85
N GLY A 208 2.01 -0.23 8.07
CA GLY A 208 2.87 0.95 7.96
C GLY A 208 2.78 1.93 9.15
N GLY A 209 1.82 1.73 10.08
CA GLY A 209 1.63 2.61 11.23
C GLY A 209 2.89 2.86 12.06
N PRO A 210 3.64 1.82 12.49
CA PRO A 210 4.88 2.00 13.23
C PRO A 210 5.95 2.79 12.46
N LEU A 211 6.10 2.58 11.14
CA LEU A 211 7.05 3.34 10.31
C LEU A 211 6.62 4.81 10.17
N ARG A 212 5.31 5.08 9.95
CA ARG A 212 4.80 6.45 9.92
C ARG A 212 5.07 7.19 11.22
N LYS A 213 4.87 6.49 12.36
CA LYS A 213 5.18 7.03 13.68
C LYS A 213 6.68 7.34 13.82
N LEU A 214 7.56 6.42 13.40
CA LEU A 214 9.01 6.64 13.44
C LEU A 214 9.40 7.89 12.64
N VAL A 215 8.86 8.07 11.43
CA VAL A 215 9.13 9.27 10.63
C VAL A 215 8.62 10.52 11.34
N SER A 216 7.43 10.48 11.96
CA SER A 216 6.87 11.63 12.68
C SER A 216 7.65 12.06 13.93
N GLU A 217 8.54 11.21 14.45
CA GLU A 217 9.28 11.43 15.70
C GLU A 217 10.73 11.93 15.47
N GLY A 218 11.01 12.65 14.42
CA GLY A 218 12.34 13.24 14.19
C GLY A 218 12.82 13.24 12.75
N HIS A 219 11.89 13.10 11.82
CA HIS A 219 12.20 13.16 10.40
C HIS A 219 11.18 14.03 9.65
N HIS A 220 11.62 14.60 8.54
CA HIS A 220 10.80 15.39 7.63
C HIS A 220 10.65 14.65 6.30
N LEU A 221 9.43 14.39 5.86
CA LEU A 221 9.14 13.96 4.49
C LEU A 221 9.26 15.17 3.56
N ARG A 222 10.45 15.43 3.02
CA ARG A 222 10.70 16.58 2.15
C ARG A 222 9.94 16.49 0.84
N HIS A 223 10.03 15.31 0.16
CA HIS A 223 9.44 15.12 -1.16
C HIS A 223 8.74 13.77 -1.25
N TYR A 224 7.58 13.76 -1.88
CA TYR A 224 6.90 12.55 -2.32
C TYR A 224 6.56 12.65 -3.80
N VAL A 225 6.89 11.59 -4.56
CA VAL A 225 6.50 11.49 -5.97
C VAL A 225 5.76 10.17 -6.20
N ASP A 226 4.49 10.26 -6.57
CA ASP A 226 3.68 9.09 -6.99
C ASP A 226 4.20 8.59 -8.35
N MET A 227 4.73 7.36 -8.36
CA MET A 227 5.26 6.70 -9.57
C MET A 227 4.33 5.61 -10.11
N VAL A 228 3.11 5.51 -9.60
CA VAL A 228 2.13 4.50 -10.03
C VAL A 228 1.81 4.69 -11.51
N ASN A 229 1.84 3.58 -12.27
CA ASN A 229 1.62 3.56 -13.72
C ASN A 229 2.64 4.37 -14.55
N THR A 230 3.79 4.76 -13.99
CA THR A 230 4.89 5.33 -14.77
C THR A 230 5.86 4.23 -15.22
N PRO A 231 6.56 4.38 -16.35
CA PRO A 231 7.55 3.42 -16.79
C PRO A 231 8.90 3.62 -16.05
N ALA A 232 8.87 3.59 -14.70
CA ALA A 232 10.05 3.87 -13.86
C ALA A 232 11.10 2.76 -13.88
N PHE A 233 10.72 1.54 -14.28
CA PHE A 233 11.56 0.36 -14.22
C PHE A 233 11.92 -0.17 -15.60
N LEU A 234 13.01 -0.95 -15.69
CA LEU A 234 13.48 -1.57 -16.93
C LEU A 234 12.56 -2.70 -17.43
N ARG A 235 11.77 -3.30 -16.53
CA ARG A 235 10.77 -4.32 -16.84
C ARG A 235 9.39 -3.86 -16.36
N ASP A 236 8.34 -4.39 -16.98
CA ASP A 236 6.96 -4.16 -16.51
C ASP A 236 6.74 -4.81 -15.15
N VAL A 237 6.83 -4.03 -14.10
CA VAL A 237 6.59 -4.48 -12.73
C VAL A 237 5.29 -3.86 -12.24
N ILE A 238 4.41 -4.71 -11.70
CA ILE A 238 3.19 -4.25 -11.01
C ILE A 238 3.60 -3.80 -9.61
N ALA A 239 4.21 -2.64 -9.51
CA ALA A 239 4.56 -2.04 -8.23
C ALA A 239 3.84 -0.70 -8.07
N TYR A 240 3.16 -0.55 -6.94
CA TYR A 240 2.58 0.72 -6.50
C TYR A 240 3.67 1.50 -5.81
N THR A 241 4.53 2.12 -6.59
CA THR A 241 5.73 2.76 -6.08
C THR A 241 5.58 4.27 -5.94
N GLY A 242 6.24 4.79 -4.92
CA GLY A 242 6.50 6.21 -4.75
C GLY A 242 7.99 6.45 -4.47
N ILE A 243 8.47 7.61 -4.84
CA ILE A 243 9.77 8.11 -4.38
C ILE A 243 9.53 8.89 -3.10
N PHE A 244 10.27 8.52 -2.06
CA PHE A 244 10.23 9.16 -0.75
C PHE A 244 11.59 9.76 -0.45
N VAL A 245 11.63 11.06 -0.23
CA VAL A 245 12.82 11.77 0.25
C VAL A 245 12.56 12.24 1.67
N ILE A 246 13.23 11.58 2.62
CA ILE A 246 13.04 11.80 4.05
C ILE A 246 14.35 12.28 4.66
N ALA A 247 14.33 13.40 5.36
CA ALA A 247 15.52 13.95 6.04
C ALA A 247 15.40 13.76 7.56
N LYS A 248 16.54 13.57 8.21
CA LYS A 248 16.63 13.57 9.68
C LYS A 248 16.74 15.00 10.16
N GLU A 249 15.61 15.64 10.32
CA GLU A 249 15.45 17.04 10.72
C GLU A 249 14.05 17.30 11.26
N GLU A 250 13.79 18.51 11.74
CA GLU A 250 12.45 18.94 12.15
C GLU A 250 11.46 18.87 10.98
N ASP A 251 10.21 18.47 11.27
CA ASP A 251 9.15 18.34 10.27
C ASP A 251 8.83 19.68 9.59
N GLY A 252 8.38 19.60 8.36
CA GLY A 252 8.07 20.73 7.52
C GLY A 252 7.09 20.41 6.39
N PRO A 253 6.86 21.38 5.47
CA PRO A 253 5.98 21.15 4.33
C PRO A 253 6.55 20.09 3.38
N THR A 254 5.74 19.09 3.03
CA THR A 254 6.07 18.10 2.00
C THR A 254 5.75 18.64 0.62
N THR A 255 6.70 18.58 -0.31
CA THR A 255 6.39 18.83 -1.73
C THR A 255 5.98 17.54 -2.41
N VAL A 256 4.98 17.63 -3.30
CA VAL A 256 4.41 16.44 -3.95
C VAL A 256 4.37 16.59 -5.47
N ALA A 257 4.54 15.46 -6.17
CA ALA A 257 4.28 15.36 -7.59
C ALA A 257 3.60 14.01 -7.88
N HIS A 258 2.82 13.97 -8.94
CA HIS A 258 2.07 12.76 -9.30
C HIS A 258 2.35 12.38 -10.74
N ARG A 259 2.83 11.14 -10.94
CA ARG A 259 2.99 10.45 -12.24
C ARG A 259 3.72 11.31 -13.27
N PRO A 260 4.94 11.79 -12.96
CA PRO A 260 5.70 12.59 -13.91
C PRO A 260 6.03 11.79 -15.16
N GLU A 261 6.18 12.49 -16.28
CA GLU A 261 6.75 11.92 -17.48
C GLU A 261 8.21 11.54 -17.24
N ILE A 262 8.60 10.31 -17.64
CA ILE A 262 9.96 9.81 -17.47
C ILE A 262 10.82 10.28 -18.65
N ASP A 263 11.12 11.57 -18.64
CA ASP A 263 12.03 12.26 -19.55
C ASP A 263 13.12 12.98 -18.74
N PRO A 264 14.41 12.90 -19.12
CA PRO A 264 15.51 13.47 -18.34
C PRO A 264 15.42 14.98 -18.14
N ASN A 265 14.86 15.74 -19.10
CA ASN A 265 14.74 17.19 -18.98
C ASN A 265 13.56 17.54 -18.08
N HIS A 266 12.42 16.85 -18.26
CA HIS A 266 11.24 17.01 -17.41
C HIS A 266 11.58 16.70 -15.95
N LEU A 267 12.22 15.56 -15.67
CA LEU A 267 12.58 15.16 -14.31
C LEU A 267 13.58 16.11 -13.65
N ARG A 268 14.57 16.64 -14.40
CA ARG A 268 15.48 17.67 -13.88
C ARG A 268 14.77 18.97 -13.54
N ALA A 269 13.86 19.44 -14.37
CA ALA A 269 13.06 20.64 -14.09
C ALA A 269 12.17 20.40 -12.85
N LEU A 270 11.50 19.26 -12.77
CA LEU A 270 10.68 18.88 -11.63
C LEU A 270 11.49 18.79 -10.33
N ALA A 271 12.71 18.24 -10.36
CA ALA A 271 13.59 18.20 -9.19
C ALA A 271 13.91 19.61 -8.67
N ARG A 272 14.20 20.57 -9.55
CA ARG A 272 14.44 21.98 -9.16
C ARG A 272 13.19 22.61 -8.53
N GLN A 273 12.02 22.35 -9.08
CA GLN A 273 10.75 22.83 -8.51
C GLN A 273 10.49 22.23 -7.12
N LEU A 274 10.58 20.90 -6.97
CA LEU A 274 10.34 20.22 -5.70
C LEU A 274 11.33 20.66 -4.61
N ARG A 275 12.57 20.94 -4.98
CA ARG A 275 13.61 21.47 -4.07
C ARG A 275 13.47 22.99 -3.80
N GLY A 276 12.48 23.65 -4.38
CA GLY A 276 12.25 25.08 -4.20
C GLY A 276 13.27 25.99 -4.91
N GLN A 277 14.03 25.47 -5.86
CA GLN A 277 14.98 26.22 -6.69
C GLN A 277 14.25 26.93 -7.84
N GLU A 278 13.09 26.45 -8.22
CA GLU A 278 12.18 27.03 -9.19
C GLU A 278 10.74 27.03 -8.61
N PRO A 279 9.87 27.98 -9.00
CA PRO A 279 8.48 28.00 -8.58
C PRO A 279 7.69 26.85 -9.22
N GLY A 280 6.57 26.43 -8.61
CA GLY A 280 5.63 25.46 -9.17
C GLY A 280 5.40 24.19 -8.35
N ALA A 281 6.20 23.96 -7.28
CA ALA A 281 5.96 22.80 -6.42
C ALA A 281 4.68 22.94 -5.60
N VAL A 282 3.88 21.90 -5.58
CA VAL A 282 2.74 21.75 -4.66
C VAL A 282 3.26 21.36 -3.29
N LYS A 283 2.88 22.11 -2.26
CA LYS A 283 3.27 21.90 -0.86
C LYS A 283 2.07 21.50 -0.03
N ILE A 284 2.21 20.44 0.75
CA ILE A 284 1.20 19.95 1.69
C ILE A 284 1.79 20.06 3.10
N ASN A 285 1.07 20.76 3.98
CA ASN A 285 1.44 20.85 5.39
C ASN A 285 0.87 19.68 6.19
N ASN A 286 1.52 19.31 7.29
CA ASN A 286 1.05 18.31 8.25
C ASN A 286 0.73 16.95 7.62
N VAL A 287 1.52 16.51 6.64
CA VAL A 287 1.41 15.18 6.05
C VAL A 287 1.78 14.12 7.07
N VAL A 288 2.88 14.35 7.76
CA VAL A 288 3.44 13.42 8.74
C VAL A 288 2.77 13.66 10.09
N SER A 289 1.95 12.70 10.53
CA SER A 289 1.12 12.83 11.74
C SER A 289 1.01 11.48 12.46
N GLY A 290 1.94 11.19 13.36
CA GLY A 290 1.94 9.96 14.15
C GLY A 290 1.80 8.70 13.29
N SER A 291 0.97 7.75 13.74
CA SER A 291 0.74 6.47 13.05
C SER A 291 -0.41 6.52 12.01
N GLU A 292 -1.13 7.63 11.92
CA GLU A 292 -2.28 7.77 11.03
C GLU A 292 -1.88 7.68 9.54
N PRO A 293 -2.78 7.24 8.64
CA PRO A 293 -2.52 7.22 7.21
C PRO A 293 -2.15 8.59 6.66
N TRP A 294 -1.12 8.65 5.84
CA TRP A 294 -0.70 9.89 5.19
C TRP A 294 -1.57 10.21 3.99
N MET A 295 -1.94 11.46 3.87
CA MET A 295 -2.73 12.00 2.78
C MET A 295 -1.80 12.74 1.81
N LEU A 296 -1.43 12.07 0.74
CA LEU A 296 -0.48 12.52 -0.27
C LEU A 296 -1.17 12.80 -1.63
N GLU A 297 -2.49 13.08 -1.60
CA GLU A 297 -3.26 13.43 -2.79
C GLU A 297 -2.99 14.88 -3.23
N GLU A 298 -3.49 15.26 -4.41
CA GLU A 298 -3.42 16.64 -4.91
C GLU A 298 -4.02 17.64 -3.90
N PHE A 299 -3.34 18.75 -3.69
CA PHE A 299 -3.68 19.74 -2.64
C PHE A 299 -5.15 20.19 -2.71
N GLU A 300 -5.65 20.47 -3.90
CA GLU A 300 -7.03 20.93 -4.10
C GLU A 300 -8.05 19.88 -3.66
N ARG A 301 -7.81 18.61 -3.97
CA ARG A 301 -8.64 17.49 -3.51
C ARG A 301 -8.61 17.32 -2.00
N LEU A 302 -7.46 17.53 -1.38
CA LEU A 302 -7.31 17.50 0.07
C LEU A 302 -8.06 18.62 0.76
N VAL A 303 -8.05 19.83 0.21
CA VAL A 303 -8.80 20.97 0.76
C VAL A 303 -10.30 20.67 0.78
N VAL A 304 -10.86 20.19 -0.34
CA VAL A 304 -12.29 19.80 -0.40
C VAL A 304 -12.59 18.70 0.62
N MET A 305 -11.74 17.66 0.67
CA MET A 305 -11.94 16.53 1.57
C MET A 305 -11.90 16.97 3.04
N ARG A 306 -10.93 17.80 3.46
CA ARG A 306 -10.83 18.30 4.84
C ARG A 306 -12.04 19.12 5.24
N ARG A 307 -12.53 19.99 4.35
CA ARG A 307 -13.79 20.72 4.59
C ARG A 307 -14.96 19.76 4.84
N LEU A 308 -15.08 18.70 4.06
CA LEU A 308 -16.14 17.70 4.24
C LEU A 308 -15.94 16.88 5.53
N GLU A 309 -14.70 16.58 5.91
CA GLU A 309 -14.38 15.88 7.16
C GLU A 309 -14.76 16.70 8.41
N GLU A 310 -14.57 18.00 8.36
CA GLU A 310 -14.95 18.91 9.44
C GLU A 310 -16.47 19.13 9.51
N ALA A 311 -17.14 19.21 8.34
CA ALA A 311 -18.55 19.51 8.27
C ALA A 311 -19.47 18.33 8.59
N PHE A 312 -19.03 17.08 8.34
CA PHE A 312 -19.89 15.91 8.41
C PHE A 312 -19.27 14.77 9.24
N PRO A 313 -20.09 14.04 10.02
CA PRO A 313 -19.63 12.88 10.79
C PRO A 313 -19.25 11.70 9.88
N LEU A 314 -18.51 10.74 10.44
CA LEU A 314 -18.21 9.47 9.78
C LEU A 314 -19.48 8.69 9.45
N LEU A 315 -19.44 7.87 8.40
CA LEU A 315 -20.54 7.00 7.97
C LEU A 315 -21.17 6.23 9.14
N GLU A 316 -20.35 5.69 10.06
CA GLU A 316 -20.88 4.94 11.21
C GLU A 316 -21.57 5.85 12.24
N ASN A 317 -21.08 7.10 12.42
CA ASN A 317 -21.69 8.07 13.31
C ASN A 317 -22.97 8.69 12.73
N ALA A 318 -23.22 8.48 11.45
CA ALA A 318 -24.45 8.85 10.75
C ALA A 318 -25.49 7.71 10.66
N GLY A 319 -25.33 6.65 11.48
CA GLY A 319 -26.27 5.54 11.57
C GLY A 319 -26.14 4.45 10.50
N CYS A 320 -25.00 4.41 9.79
CA CYS A 320 -24.71 3.37 8.80
C CYS A 320 -23.60 2.45 9.31
N LYS A 321 -23.61 1.16 8.92
CA LYS A 321 -22.57 0.19 9.29
C LYS A 321 -22.01 -0.49 8.05
N ALA A 322 -20.70 -0.35 7.81
CA ALA A 322 -19.99 -1.02 6.74
C ALA A 322 -19.28 -2.27 7.27
N MET A 323 -19.56 -3.42 6.66
CA MET A 323 -19.07 -4.73 7.10
C MET A 323 -18.62 -5.57 5.89
N ILE A 324 -17.97 -6.70 6.17
CA ILE A 324 -17.60 -7.71 5.17
C ILE A 324 -18.52 -8.93 5.33
N GLY A 325 -18.78 -9.64 4.23
CA GLY A 325 -19.51 -10.89 4.28
C GLY A 325 -18.73 -12.03 4.96
N VAL A 326 -19.36 -13.18 5.12
CA VAL A 326 -18.81 -14.30 5.89
C VAL A 326 -17.64 -14.99 5.18
N ALA A 327 -16.54 -15.15 5.89
CA ALA A 327 -15.46 -16.05 5.53
C ALA A 327 -15.68 -17.42 6.18
N THR A 328 -15.82 -18.45 5.35
CA THR A 328 -16.04 -19.83 5.84
C THR A 328 -14.75 -20.52 6.25
N GLY A 329 -13.65 -20.19 5.56
CA GLY A 329 -12.34 -20.83 5.71
C GLY A 329 -12.18 -22.15 4.93
N LEU A 330 -13.26 -22.64 4.31
CA LEU A 330 -13.27 -23.73 3.33
C LEU A 330 -14.60 -23.69 2.58
N ASP A 331 -14.70 -22.93 1.51
CA ASP A 331 -15.96 -22.72 0.80
C ASP A 331 -16.54 -24.04 0.25
N GLU A 332 -15.71 -24.97 -0.17
CA GLU A 332 -16.15 -26.29 -0.64
C GLU A 332 -17.00 -27.07 0.39
N ALA A 333 -16.74 -26.84 1.68
CA ALA A 333 -17.50 -27.51 2.76
C ALA A 333 -18.77 -26.74 3.16
N TYR A 334 -18.85 -25.44 2.90
CA TYR A 334 -19.92 -24.60 3.44
C TYR A 334 -20.78 -23.91 2.37
N VAL A 335 -20.32 -23.82 1.14
CA VAL A 335 -21.00 -23.10 0.05
C VAL A 335 -21.29 -24.03 -1.11
N GLY A 336 -22.52 -24.04 -1.56
CA GLY A 336 -22.98 -24.83 -2.70
C GLY A 336 -24.26 -24.26 -3.28
N LYS A 337 -24.85 -24.92 -4.28
CA LYS A 337 -26.21 -24.57 -4.71
C LYS A 337 -27.18 -24.86 -3.57
N PHE A 338 -28.03 -23.90 -3.25
CA PHE A 338 -28.93 -23.97 -2.09
C PHE A 338 -29.77 -25.25 -2.07
N GLU A 339 -30.28 -25.66 -3.23
CA GLU A 339 -31.09 -26.86 -3.38
C GLU A 339 -30.28 -28.15 -3.13
N ASP A 340 -29.02 -28.18 -3.53
CA ASP A 340 -28.15 -29.36 -3.46
C ASP A 340 -27.51 -29.56 -2.06
N LEU A 341 -27.57 -28.54 -1.17
CA LEU A 341 -27.03 -28.64 0.18
C LEU A 341 -27.92 -29.56 1.05
N ASP A 342 -27.46 -30.80 1.24
CA ASP A 342 -28.16 -31.82 2.03
C ASP A 342 -27.87 -31.66 3.54
N VAL A 343 -28.47 -30.62 4.12
CA VAL A 343 -28.45 -30.32 5.56
C VAL A 343 -29.86 -29.99 6.03
N GLU A 344 -30.07 -29.91 7.35
CA GLU A 344 -31.35 -29.48 7.90
C GLU A 344 -31.73 -28.09 7.39
N PRO A 345 -33.02 -27.81 7.09
CA PRO A 345 -33.44 -26.55 6.44
C PRO A 345 -33.06 -25.29 7.20
N ASP A 346 -33.01 -25.35 8.52
CA ASP A 346 -32.60 -24.26 9.40
C ASP A 346 -31.06 -24.11 9.51
N ARG A 347 -30.31 -24.99 8.85
CA ARG A 347 -28.83 -24.97 8.82
C ARG A 347 -28.24 -24.46 7.51
N LYS A 348 -29.07 -23.97 6.59
CA LYS A 348 -28.62 -23.30 5.35
C LYS A 348 -29.35 -21.99 5.12
N LEU A 349 -28.64 -21.03 4.57
CA LEU A 349 -29.15 -19.70 4.23
C LEU A 349 -28.86 -19.39 2.77
N PRO A 350 -29.76 -18.70 2.04
CA PRO A 350 -29.46 -18.21 0.69
C PRO A 350 -28.26 -17.28 0.73
N LEU A 351 -27.33 -17.41 -0.23
CA LEU A 351 -26.05 -16.68 -0.26
C LEU A 351 -25.88 -15.93 -1.58
N VAL A 352 -25.31 -14.73 -1.49
CA VAL A 352 -24.83 -13.97 -2.65
C VAL A 352 -23.33 -13.71 -2.59
N THR A 353 -22.72 -13.70 -3.77
CA THR A 353 -21.29 -13.50 -4.02
C THR A 353 -21.09 -12.39 -5.05
N THR A 354 -19.84 -12.04 -5.36
CA THR A 354 -19.54 -11.11 -6.47
C THR A 354 -20.04 -11.59 -7.83
N LYS A 355 -20.21 -12.90 -8.02
CA LYS A 355 -20.71 -13.49 -9.27
C LYS A 355 -22.19 -13.19 -9.52
N ASP A 356 -22.93 -12.89 -8.44
CA ASP A 356 -24.36 -12.55 -8.50
C ASP A 356 -24.60 -11.09 -8.87
N ILE A 357 -23.54 -10.26 -8.88
CA ILE A 357 -23.63 -8.85 -9.24
C ILE A 357 -23.20 -8.67 -10.70
N LYS A 358 -24.17 -8.37 -11.57
CA LYS A 358 -23.96 -8.09 -12.98
C LYS A 358 -24.51 -6.71 -13.33
N THR A 359 -23.67 -5.86 -13.95
CA THR A 359 -24.10 -4.57 -14.51
C THR A 359 -24.95 -3.71 -13.54
N GLY A 360 -24.55 -3.66 -12.26
CA GLY A 360 -25.26 -2.85 -11.24
C GLY A 360 -26.56 -3.46 -10.72
N ALA A 361 -26.88 -4.72 -11.09
CA ALA A 361 -28.06 -5.45 -10.65
C ALA A 361 -27.68 -6.74 -9.90
N LEU A 362 -28.57 -7.17 -8.99
CA LEU A 362 -28.46 -8.45 -8.32
C LEU A 362 -29.18 -9.53 -9.14
N VAL A 363 -28.45 -10.55 -9.56
CA VAL A 363 -28.97 -11.72 -10.28
C VAL A 363 -28.50 -12.98 -9.54
N PRO A 364 -29.28 -13.47 -8.53
CA PRO A 364 -28.87 -14.60 -7.70
C PRO A 364 -28.67 -15.89 -8.50
N LEU A 365 -27.56 -16.57 -8.27
CA LEU A 365 -27.21 -17.86 -8.90
C LEU A 365 -27.73 -19.06 -8.11
N GLY A 366 -28.51 -18.83 -7.05
CA GLY A 366 -29.08 -19.88 -6.22
C GLY A 366 -28.07 -20.57 -5.30
N LEU A 367 -27.05 -19.84 -4.83
CA LEU A 367 -26.10 -20.35 -3.85
C LEU A 367 -26.67 -20.32 -2.43
N GLY A 368 -26.16 -21.20 -1.58
CA GLY A 368 -26.42 -21.25 -0.15
C GLY A 368 -25.15 -21.36 0.67
N VAL A 369 -25.25 -20.98 1.94
CA VAL A 369 -24.20 -21.17 2.95
C VAL A 369 -24.73 -22.00 4.12
N ILE A 370 -23.93 -22.98 4.56
CA ILE A 370 -24.22 -23.81 5.73
C ILE A 370 -23.86 -23.03 7.00
N ASN A 371 -24.79 -22.98 7.95
CA ASN A 371 -24.66 -22.32 9.24
C ASN A 371 -24.41 -23.30 10.39
N PRO A 372 -23.16 -23.46 10.88
CA PRO A 372 -22.89 -24.33 12.03
C PRO A 372 -23.08 -23.62 13.39
N TRP A 373 -23.65 -22.41 13.42
CA TRP A 373 -23.81 -21.61 14.62
C TRP A 373 -25.24 -21.63 15.16
N ARG A 374 -25.36 -21.49 16.47
CA ARG A 374 -26.64 -21.23 17.14
C ARG A 374 -26.95 -19.73 17.08
N ASP A 375 -28.23 -19.38 17.10
CA ASP A 375 -28.66 -17.98 17.04
C ASP A 375 -28.17 -17.19 18.27
N GLU A 376 -28.18 -17.82 19.45
CA GLU A 376 -27.71 -17.21 20.71
C GLU A 376 -26.17 -17.16 20.82
N GLY A 377 -25.47 -17.85 19.94
CA GLY A 377 -24.00 -17.98 19.94
C GLY A 377 -23.51 -19.38 20.27
N GLY A 378 -22.25 -19.63 19.92
CA GLY A 378 -21.64 -20.95 19.98
C GLY A 378 -22.07 -21.87 18.83
N LEU A 379 -21.39 -23.01 18.70
CA LEU A 379 -21.65 -23.97 17.65
C LEU A 379 -22.87 -24.87 18.00
N VAL A 380 -23.54 -25.35 16.98
CA VAL A 380 -24.59 -26.36 17.16
C VAL A 380 -24.02 -27.70 17.63
N ASP A 381 -24.79 -28.45 18.37
CA ASP A 381 -24.47 -29.86 18.67
C ASP A 381 -24.79 -30.74 17.44
N LEU A 382 -23.74 -31.22 16.78
CA LEU A 382 -23.86 -32.03 15.56
C LEU A 382 -24.74 -33.33 15.79
N LYS A 383 -24.87 -33.80 17.02
CA LYS A 383 -25.77 -34.95 17.32
C LYS A 383 -27.24 -34.62 17.06
N ARG A 384 -27.62 -33.34 17.12
CA ARG A 384 -28.98 -32.87 16.84
C ARG A 384 -29.23 -32.57 15.37
N TYR A 385 -28.16 -32.54 14.56
CA TYR A 385 -28.19 -32.20 13.15
C TYR A 385 -27.45 -33.27 12.33
N PRO A 386 -28.04 -34.47 12.17
CA PRO A 386 -27.37 -35.63 11.56
C PRO A 386 -27.00 -35.40 10.08
N ARG A 387 -27.81 -34.66 9.32
CA ARG A 387 -27.50 -34.36 7.91
C ARG A 387 -26.32 -33.37 7.82
N LEU A 388 -26.31 -32.31 8.63
CA LEU A 388 -25.19 -31.40 8.76
C LEU A 388 -23.92 -32.14 9.20
N ALA A 389 -24.03 -33.02 10.19
CA ALA A 389 -22.90 -33.82 10.67
C ALA A 389 -22.32 -34.70 9.56
N ALA A 390 -23.18 -35.45 8.83
CA ALA A 390 -22.75 -36.29 7.71
C ALA A 390 -22.11 -35.51 6.57
N HIS A 391 -22.63 -34.32 6.25
CA HIS A 391 -22.06 -33.45 5.25
C HIS A 391 -20.67 -32.95 5.65
N LEU A 392 -20.51 -32.38 6.86
CA LEU A 392 -19.24 -31.82 7.32
C LEU A 392 -18.17 -32.89 7.56
N GLU A 393 -18.55 -34.12 7.93
CA GLU A 393 -17.63 -35.25 8.13
C GLU A 393 -16.83 -35.57 6.84
N GLN A 394 -17.41 -35.36 5.66
CA GLN A 394 -16.74 -35.56 4.37
C GLN A 394 -15.51 -34.62 4.21
N TYR A 395 -15.54 -33.46 4.86
CA TYR A 395 -14.49 -32.44 4.80
C TYR A 395 -13.65 -32.40 6.08
N ARG A 396 -13.84 -33.30 7.04
CA ARG A 396 -13.24 -33.24 8.38
C ARG A 396 -11.73 -33.08 8.35
N SER A 397 -11.03 -33.89 7.55
CA SER A 397 -9.57 -33.84 7.43
C SER A 397 -9.04 -32.45 6.99
N GLN A 398 -9.77 -31.77 6.11
CA GLN A 398 -9.41 -30.44 5.64
C GLN A 398 -9.76 -29.38 6.69
N LEU A 399 -10.92 -29.51 7.33
CA LEU A 399 -11.40 -28.58 8.34
C LEU A 399 -10.52 -28.55 9.60
N GLU A 400 -10.03 -29.71 10.04
CA GLU A 400 -9.14 -29.84 11.21
C GLU A 400 -7.73 -29.22 10.98
N LYS A 401 -7.26 -29.19 9.73
CA LYS A 401 -5.96 -28.60 9.37
C LYS A 401 -5.95 -27.06 9.40
N ARG A 402 -7.11 -26.42 9.41
CA ARG A 402 -7.22 -24.95 9.39
C ARG A 402 -6.68 -24.34 10.70
N SER A 403 -6.12 -23.16 10.60
CA SER A 403 -5.63 -22.40 11.77
C SER A 403 -6.70 -22.17 12.83
N THR A 404 -7.96 -22.02 12.40
CA THR A 404 -9.13 -21.85 13.28
C THR A 404 -9.46 -23.07 14.13
N ALA A 405 -9.08 -24.27 13.69
CA ALA A 405 -9.30 -25.54 14.41
C ALA A 405 -8.10 -25.89 15.32
N LYS A 406 -6.90 -25.37 15.02
CA LYS A 406 -5.70 -25.61 15.85
C LYS A 406 -5.94 -25.13 17.29
N GLY A 407 -5.69 -26.03 18.27
CA GLY A 407 -5.89 -25.75 19.70
C GLY A 407 -7.34 -25.85 20.18
N LYS A 408 -8.31 -26.10 19.31
CA LYS A 408 -9.73 -26.32 19.66
C LYS A 408 -10.35 -27.44 18.83
N PRO A 409 -9.93 -28.72 18.98
CA PRO A 409 -10.40 -29.83 18.15
C PRO A 409 -11.93 -30.04 18.17
N ALA A 410 -12.57 -29.76 19.31
CA ALA A 410 -14.03 -29.86 19.43
C ALA A 410 -14.81 -28.83 18.57
N GLN A 411 -14.14 -27.83 18.02
CA GLN A 411 -14.72 -26.77 17.19
C GLN A 411 -14.29 -26.87 15.72
N TRP A 412 -13.85 -28.04 15.27
CA TRP A 412 -13.30 -28.25 13.93
C TRP A 412 -14.26 -27.81 12.81
N HIS A 413 -15.57 -27.88 13.06
CA HIS A 413 -16.64 -27.56 12.12
C HIS A 413 -17.07 -26.07 12.14
N LYS A 414 -16.34 -25.18 12.79
CA LYS A 414 -16.67 -23.74 12.76
C LYS A 414 -16.20 -23.06 11.47
N THR A 415 -16.95 -22.08 10.99
CA THR A 415 -16.48 -21.11 10.00
C THR A 415 -15.52 -20.11 10.64
N ILE A 416 -14.73 -19.36 9.84
CA ILE A 416 -13.86 -18.27 10.36
C ILE A 416 -14.75 -17.25 11.06
N ASP A 417 -15.73 -16.71 10.34
CA ASP A 417 -16.66 -15.73 10.87
C ASP A 417 -17.95 -16.43 11.36
N ARG A 418 -18.56 -15.83 12.38
CA ARG A 418 -19.88 -16.28 12.83
C ARG A 418 -20.95 -15.89 11.81
N ILE A 419 -21.83 -16.85 11.48
CA ILE A 419 -23.03 -16.60 10.69
C ILE A 419 -24.18 -16.20 11.64
N THR A 420 -24.79 -15.04 11.36
CA THR A 420 -25.94 -14.52 12.11
C THR A 420 -27.15 -14.48 11.18
N PRO A 421 -28.12 -15.40 11.31
CA PRO A 421 -29.22 -15.58 10.35
C PRO A 421 -30.04 -14.32 10.10
N SER A 422 -30.26 -13.47 11.13
CA SER A 422 -31.02 -12.21 11.01
C SER A 422 -30.46 -11.25 9.95
N LEU A 423 -29.18 -11.34 9.63
CA LEU A 423 -28.57 -10.52 8.58
C LEU A 423 -29.13 -10.86 7.19
N THR A 424 -29.55 -12.11 6.96
CA THR A 424 -30.17 -12.51 5.69
C THR A 424 -31.39 -11.65 5.39
N TYR A 425 -32.23 -11.42 6.39
CA TYR A 425 -33.52 -10.73 6.26
C TYR A 425 -33.43 -9.22 6.38
N ARG A 426 -32.24 -8.67 6.56
CA ARG A 426 -32.01 -7.23 6.65
C ARG A 426 -31.68 -6.64 5.28
N PRO A 427 -32.41 -5.64 4.77
CA PRO A 427 -32.03 -4.94 3.56
C PRO A 427 -30.63 -4.32 3.68
N LYS A 428 -29.86 -4.37 2.60
CA LYS A 428 -28.46 -3.93 2.58
C LYS A 428 -27.99 -3.48 1.20
N LEU A 429 -26.91 -2.72 1.16
CA LEU A 429 -26.20 -2.37 -0.06
C LEU A 429 -24.97 -3.27 -0.20
N LEU A 430 -24.83 -3.97 -1.32
CA LEU A 430 -23.71 -4.84 -1.64
C LEU A 430 -22.66 -4.10 -2.46
N ILE A 431 -21.38 -4.27 -2.12
CA ILE A 431 -20.27 -3.55 -2.72
C ILE A 431 -19.13 -4.55 -2.99
N PRO A 432 -18.76 -4.85 -4.25
CA PRO A 432 -17.57 -5.62 -4.60
C PRO A 432 -16.28 -4.89 -4.19
N ASP A 433 -15.23 -5.64 -3.77
CA ASP A 433 -13.96 -5.07 -3.29
C ASP A 433 -13.24 -4.23 -4.35
N ILE A 434 -13.07 -4.78 -5.56
CA ILE A 434 -12.21 -4.16 -6.60
C ILE A 434 -13.07 -3.77 -7.80
N LYS A 435 -13.13 -2.47 -8.11
CA LYS A 435 -13.83 -1.92 -9.29
C LYS A 435 -13.19 -0.64 -9.80
N GLY A 436 -13.26 -0.43 -11.11
CA GLY A 436 -12.87 0.83 -11.76
C GLY A 436 -13.85 1.97 -11.48
N SER A 437 -15.13 1.64 -11.29
CA SER A 437 -16.17 2.57 -10.85
C SER A 437 -16.94 1.96 -9.68
N ALA A 438 -17.52 2.78 -8.83
CA ALA A 438 -18.38 2.32 -7.75
C ALA A 438 -19.52 1.45 -8.30
N ASN A 439 -19.67 0.24 -7.75
CA ASN A 439 -20.78 -0.65 -8.07
C ASN A 439 -21.49 -0.99 -6.77
N VAL A 440 -22.63 -0.36 -6.54
CA VAL A 440 -23.40 -0.51 -5.31
C VAL A 440 -24.77 -1.07 -5.67
N VAL A 441 -25.09 -2.24 -5.17
CA VAL A 441 -26.33 -2.96 -5.50
C VAL A 441 -27.21 -3.11 -4.26
N PHE A 442 -28.50 -2.79 -4.42
CA PHE A 442 -29.49 -2.99 -3.37
C PHE A 442 -29.91 -4.45 -3.26
N GLU A 443 -29.87 -5.01 -2.06
CA GLU A 443 -30.33 -6.35 -1.68
C GLU A 443 -31.50 -6.19 -0.67
N PRO A 444 -32.70 -6.68 -1.00
CA PRO A 444 -33.92 -6.38 -0.23
C PRO A 444 -34.08 -7.15 1.09
N GLY A 445 -33.11 -7.94 1.51
CA GLY A 445 -33.20 -8.79 2.70
C GLY A 445 -33.62 -10.22 2.38
N GLN A 446 -33.04 -10.82 1.37
CA GLN A 446 -33.30 -12.20 0.95
C GLN A 446 -32.06 -13.11 1.03
N HIS A 447 -30.85 -12.54 1.11
CA HIS A 447 -29.62 -13.31 1.02
C HIS A 447 -28.61 -12.94 2.10
N TYR A 448 -27.85 -13.93 2.54
CA TYR A 448 -26.61 -13.74 3.28
C TYR A 448 -25.48 -13.31 2.34
N VAL A 449 -24.39 -12.74 2.88
CA VAL A 449 -23.32 -12.13 2.09
C VAL A 449 -22.02 -12.92 2.25
N HIS A 450 -21.39 -13.30 1.14
CA HIS A 450 -20.09 -13.96 1.12
C HIS A 450 -18.93 -12.96 1.30
N HIS A 451 -17.79 -13.40 1.85
CA HIS A 451 -16.64 -12.55 2.18
C HIS A 451 -15.98 -11.81 1.00
N ASN A 452 -16.31 -12.15 -0.23
CA ASN A 452 -15.86 -11.42 -1.41
C ASN A 452 -16.71 -10.16 -1.71
N LEU A 453 -17.72 -9.90 -0.88
CA LEU A 453 -18.54 -8.69 -0.90
C LEU A 453 -18.45 -7.96 0.43
N TYR A 454 -18.37 -6.64 0.35
CA TYR A 454 -18.68 -5.75 1.45
C TYR A 454 -20.14 -5.35 1.39
N TYR A 455 -20.69 -4.91 2.52
CA TYR A 455 -22.07 -4.46 2.56
C TYR A 455 -22.26 -3.34 3.57
N VAL A 456 -23.27 -2.51 3.31
CA VAL A 456 -23.68 -1.43 4.20
C VAL A 456 -25.14 -1.61 4.58
N VAL A 457 -25.43 -1.48 5.89
CA VAL A 457 -26.77 -1.46 6.45
C VAL A 457 -26.99 -0.14 7.18
N SER A 458 -28.25 0.30 7.27
CA SER A 458 -28.61 1.46 8.07
C SER A 458 -29.98 1.27 8.69
N ASP A 459 -30.17 1.84 9.87
CA ASP A 459 -31.44 1.97 10.55
C ASP A 459 -32.01 3.41 10.44
N GLU A 460 -31.20 4.34 9.94
CA GLU A 460 -31.56 5.76 9.81
C GLU A 460 -31.72 6.18 8.34
N TRP A 461 -30.75 5.86 7.49
CA TRP A 461 -30.73 6.27 6.10
C TRP A 461 -31.64 5.40 5.22
N ASP A 462 -32.41 6.04 4.33
CA ASP A 462 -33.00 5.32 3.19
C ASP A 462 -31.87 4.72 2.34
N LEU A 463 -31.91 3.41 2.12
CA LEU A 463 -30.82 2.71 1.43
C LEU A 463 -30.66 3.11 -0.04
N HIS A 464 -31.74 3.54 -0.72
CA HIS A 464 -31.62 4.05 -2.09
C HIS A 464 -30.94 5.43 -2.09
N ALA A 465 -31.27 6.30 -1.13
CA ALA A 465 -30.57 7.58 -0.98
C ALA A 465 -29.08 7.38 -0.62
N LEU A 466 -28.78 6.44 0.27
CA LEU A 466 -27.39 6.07 0.61
C LEU A 466 -26.65 5.47 -0.60
N ARG A 467 -27.33 4.68 -1.43
CA ARG A 467 -26.80 4.15 -2.69
C ARG A 467 -26.33 5.27 -3.61
N ALA A 468 -27.10 6.34 -3.75
CA ALA A 468 -26.71 7.48 -4.59
C ALA A 468 -25.42 8.12 -4.09
N VAL A 469 -25.28 8.31 -2.77
CA VAL A 469 -24.04 8.86 -2.19
C VAL A 469 -22.85 7.92 -2.44
N LEU A 470 -23.01 6.61 -2.21
CA LEU A 470 -21.93 5.64 -2.38
C LEU A 470 -21.53 5.42 -3.85
N LEU A 471 -22.40 5.73 -4.80
CA LEU A 471 -22.13 5.73 -6.24
C LEU A 471 -21.46 7.03 -6.73
N SER A 472 -21.50 8.11 -5.93
CA SER A 472 -21.03 9.43 -6.35
C SER A 472 -19.50 9.57 -6.33
N SER A 473 -19.02 10.55 -7.08
CA SER A 473 -17.62 10.98 -7.10
C SER A 473 -17.14 11.48 -5.72
N VAL A 474 -18.05 11.96 -4.85
CA VAL A 474 -17.71 12.34 -3.47
C VAL A 474 -17.30 11.12 -2.65
N ALA A 475 -18.04 10.02 -2.73
CA ALA A 475 -17.64 8.78 -2.05
C ALA A 475 -16.33 8.22 -2.64
N ALA A 476 -16.16 8.29 -3.96
CA ALA A 476 -14.93 7.90 -4.64
C ALA A 476 -13.72 8.74 -4.19
N LEU A 477 -13.89 10.04 -3.93
CA LEU A 477 -12.86 10.92 -3.38
C LEU A 477 -12.34 10.38 -2.03
N PHE A 478 -13.25 10.06 -1.09
CA PHE A 478 -12.86 9.50 0.21
C PHE A 478 -12.20 8.12 0.07
N VAL A 479 -12.76 7.25 -0.76
CA VAL A 479 -12.18 5.91 -0.97
C VAL A 479 -10.80 6.02 -1.60
N ALA A 480 -10.59 6.87 -2.61
CA ALA A 480 -9.29 7.07 -3.25
C ALA A 480 -8.23 7.60 -2.28
N ALA A 481 -8.58 8.57 -1.44
CA ALA A 481 -7.66 9.17 -0.47
C ALA A 481 -7.15 8.16 0.57
N TYR A 482 -8.02 7.25 1.03
CA TYR A 482 -7.68 6.27 2.07
C TYR A 482 -7.33 4.88 1.55
N SER A 483 -7.77 4.53 0.33
CA SER A 483 -7.53 3.23 -0.28
C SER A 483 -6.13 3.13 -0.89
N VAL A 484 -5.64 1.90 -0.96
CA VAL A 484 -4.47 1.56 -1.77
C VAL A 484 -4.90 1.52 -3.24
N LYS A 485 -4.19 2.23 -4.09
CA LYS A 485 -4.42 2.21 -5.54
C LYS A 485 -4.06 0.82 -6.10
N MET A 486 -4.85 0.34 -7.07
CA MET A 486 -4.66 -0.91 -7.78
C MET A 486 -4.37 -0.62 -9.28
N ARG A 487 -3.67 -1.56 -9.97
CA ARG A 487 -3.36 -1.41 -11.40
C ARG A 487 -4.61 -1.00 -12.21
N GLY A 488 -4.47 0.01 -13.08
CA GLY A 488 -5.59 0.56 -13.83
C GLY A 488 -6.46 1.53 -13.03
N ASP A 489 -5.90 2.18 -12.00
CA ASP A 489 -6.59 3.13 -11.11
C ASP A 489 -7.82 2.55 -10.37
N TYR A 490 -7.93 1.22 -10.31
CA TYR A 490 -8.99 0.57 -9.55
C TYR A 490 -8.88 0.87 -8.06
N LEU A 491 -9.99 1.25 -7.47
CA LEU A 491 -10.12 1.48 -6.03
C LEU A 491 -10.58 0.21 -5.31
N ARG A 492 -10.19 0.08 -4.05
CA ARG A 492 -10.67 -0.97 -3.16
C ARG A 492 -11.75 -0.40 -2.24
N TYR A 493 -12.96 -0.93 -2.37
CA TYR A 493 -14.11 -0.51 -1.58
C TYR A 493 -14.27 -1.35 -0.30
N GLN A 494 -13.18 -1.52 0.45
CA GLN A 494 -13.19 -2.27 1.70
C GLN A 494 -13.90 -1.51 2.81
N ALA A 495 -14.48 -2.25 3.79
CA ALA A 495 -15.23 -1.66 4.89
C ALA A 495 -14.44 -0.56 5.63
N GLN A 496 -13.13 -0.74 5.81
CA GLN A 496 -12.26 0.26 6.47
C GLN A 496 -12.20 1.60 5.70
N TYR A 497 -12.29 1.58 4.38
CA TYR A 497 -12.30 2.79 3.55
C TYR A 497 -13.71 3.38 3.44
N LEU A 498 -14.74 2.54 3.32
CA LEU A 498 -16.14 2.97 3.34
C LEU A 498 -16.49 3.71 4.63
N ARG A 499 -15.94 3.27 5.78
CA ARG A 499 -16.12 3.93 7.08
C ARG A 499 -15.55 5.35 7.14
N ARG A 500 -14.62 5.71 6.25
CA ARG A 500 -14.05 7.07 6.15
C ARG A 500 -14.95 8.04 5.41
N ILE A 501 -15.95 7.57 4.67
CA ILE A 501 -16.92 8.43 3.99
C ILE A 501 -17.67 9.25 5.03
N ARG A 502 -17.89 10.52 4.73
CA ARG A 502 -18.60 11.46 5.59
C ARG A 502 -20.05 11.57 5.13
N LEU A 503 -20.98 11.56 6.06
CA LEU A 503 -22.41 11.66 5.79
C LEU A 503 -23.08 12.59 6.80
N PRO A 504 -24.01 13.47 6.41
CA PRO A 504 -24.87 14.14 7.37
C PRO A 504 -25.77 13.11 8.08
N ARG A 505 -26.27 13.44 9.25
CA ARG A 505 -27.32 12.63 9.87
C ARG A 505 -28.58 12.71 9.01
N TRP A 506 -29.23 11.59 8.74
CA TRP A 506 -30.39 11.55 7.85
C TRP A 506 -31.50 12.50 8.30
N SER A 507 -31.72 12.63 9.62
CA SER A 507 -32.70 13.56 10.20
C SER A 507 -32.46 15.05 9.87
N THR A 508 -31.21 15.43 9.56
CA THR A 508 -30.85 16.82 9.22
C THR A 508 -30.88 17.11 7.72
N VAL A 509 -31.06 16.08 6.88
CA VAL A 509 -31.12 16.26 5.42
C VAL A 509 -32.49 16.84 5.02
N ALA A 510 -32.46 17.94 4.26
CA ALA A 510 -33.69 18.56 3.79
C ALA A 510 -34.46 17.65 2.81
N ASP A 511 -35.79 17.69 2.83
CA ASP A 511 -36.66 16.79 2.04
C ASP A 511 -36.37 16.83 0.54
N LYS A 512 -36.02 18.00 -0.01
CA LYS A 512 -35.63 18.14 -1.41
C LYS A 512 -34.40 17.30 -1.75
N HIS A 513 -33.42 17.24 -0.85
CA HIS A 513 -32.20 16.43 -1.05
C HIS A 513 -32.46 14.94 -0.82
N ARG A 514 -33.33 14.60 0.15
CA ARG A 514 -33.79 13.22 0.36
C ARG A 514 -34.47 12.65 -0.89
N ALA A 515 -35.38 13.40 -1.48
CA ALA A 515 -36.09 13.01 -2.70
C ALA A 515 -35.15 12.86 -3.90
N ALA A 516 -34.24 13.83 -4.10
CA ALA A 516 -33.25 13.78 -5.19
C ALA A 516 -32.31 12.58 -5.06
N LEU A 517 -31.74 12.33 -3.86
CA LEU A 517 -30.87 11.18 -3.59
C LEU A 517 -31.60 9.85 -3.79
N LYS A 518 -32.85 9.74 -3.28
CA LYS A 518 -33.64 8.52 -3.43
C LYS A 518 -33.94 8.24 -4.91
N GLY A 519 -34.33 9.23 -5.68
CA GLY A 519 -34.59 9.11 -7.12
C GLY A 519 -33.32 8.69 -7.90
N ALA A 520 -32.19 9.35 -7.63
CA ALA A 520 -30.91 9.03 -8.25
C ALA A 520 -30.43 7.62 -7.88
N GLY A 521 -30.57 7.23 -6.62
CA GLY A 521 -30.18 5.91 -6.17
C GLY A 521 -31.07 4.77 -6.69
N LEU A 522 -32.33 5.02 -6.94
CA LEU A 522 -33.24 4.06 -7.61
C LEU A 522 -32.84 3.86 -9.07
N SER A 523 -32.56 4.95 -9.80
CA SER A 523 -32.16 4.88 -11.20
C SER A 523 -30.76 4.25 -11.39
N GLY A 524 -29.84 4.50 -10.45
CA GLY A 524 -28.43 4.12 -10.56
C GLY A 524 -27.65 4.91 -11.60
N ASP A 525 -28.21 6.00 -12.14
CA ASP A 525 -27.52 6.93 -13.03
C ASP A 525 -26.43 7.70 -12.26
N LEU A 526 -25.17 7.47 -12.63
CA LEU A 526 -24.01 8.05 -11.96
C LEU A 526 -24.02 9.58 -12.00
N ALA A 527 -24.43 10.19 -13.11
CA ALA A 527 -24.49 11.63 -13.22
C ALA A 527 -25.60 12.22 -12.33
N ALA A 528 -26.74 11.53 -12.18
CA ALA A 528 -27.77 11.93 -11.24
C ALA A 528 -27.33 11.76 -9.79
N CYS A 529 -26.59 10.67 -9.48
CA CYS A 529 -26.01 10.43 -8.16
C CYS A 529 -25.01 11.55 -7.79
N ASP A 530 -24.15 11.94 -8.72
CA ASP A 530 -23.20 13.04 -8.54
C ASP A 530 -23.93 14.36 -8.27
N ARG A 531 -24.87 14.74 -9.11
CA ARG A 531 -25.63 15.99 -8.91
C ARG A 531 -26.33 16.03 -7.54
N ALA A 532 -26.96 14.92 -7.15
CA ALA A 532 -27.65 14.83 -5.86
C ALA A 532 -26.67 14.88 -4.67
N ALA A 533 -25.51 14.21 -4.79
CA ALA A 533 -24.47 14.25 -3.78
C ALA A 533 -23.80 15.63 -3.69
N PHE A 534 -23.45 16.27 -4.80
CA PHE A 534 -22.85 17.62 -4.80
C PHE A 534 -23.78 18.63 -4.10
N ALA A 535 -25.09 18.54 -4.38
CA ALA A 535 -26.09 19.38 -3.71
C ALA A 535 -26.23 19.07 -2.20
N LEU A 536 -26.16 17.78 -1.81
CA LEU A 536 -26.16 17.35 -0.40
C LEU A 536 -24.98 17.95 0.38
N TYR A 537 -23.77 17.90 -0.20
CA TYR A 537 -22.54 18.38 0.43
C TYR A 537 -22.29 19.88 0.24
N GLY A 538 -23.18 20.58 -0.49
CA GLY A 538 -23.04 22.01 -0.78
C GLY A 538 -21.72 22.35 -1.47
N LEU A 539 -21.33 21.56 -2.48
CA LEU A 539 -20.11 21.82 -3.24
C LEU A 539 -20.29 23.03 -4.15
N THR A 540 -19.27 23.89 -4.19
CA THR A 540 -19.16 24.97 -5.17
C THR A 540 -18.81 24.42 -6.55
N GLU A 541 -19.01 25.22 -7.63
CA GLU A 541 -18.63 24.82 -8.99
C GLU A 541 -17.14 24.45 -9.10
N ALA A 542 -16.27 25.20 -8.43
CA ALA A 542 -14.82 24.90 -8.38
C ALA A 542 -14.55 23.56 -7.70
N GLU A 543 -15.20 23.27 -6.58
CA GLU A 543 -15.06 21.99 -5.88
C GLU A 543 -15.66 20.83 -6.69
N ILE A 544 -16.76 21.05 -7.40
CA ILE A 544 -17.34 20.06 -8.32
C ILE A 544 -16.34 19.72 -9.42
N ALA A 545 -15.70 20.71 -10.03
CA ALA A 545 -14.65 20.47 -11.06
C ALA A 545 -13.48 19.64 -10.50
N ILE A 546 -13.05 19.90 -9.25
CA ILE A 546 -11.99 19.15 -8.57
C ILE A 546 -12.42 17.70 -8.29
N VAL A 547 -13.64 17.49 -7.79
CA VAL A 547 -14.15 16.16 -7.39
C VAL A 547 -14.51 15.32 -8.60
N ALA A 548 -15.17 15.91 -9.62
CA ALA A 548 -15.60 15.24 -10.85
C ALA A 548 -14.48 15.14 -11.90
N GLY A 549 -13.40 15.89 -11.76
CA GLY A 549 -12.37 16.15 -12.79
C GLY A 549 -11.43 15.00 -13.14
N ARG A 550 -11.75 13.75 -12.74
CA ARG A 550 -11.18 12.53 -13.34
C ARG A 550 -12.33 11.57 -13.68
N PRO A 551 -12.67 11.39 -14.94
CA PRO A 551 -13.37 10.18 -15.32
C PRO A 551 -12.49 8.99 -14.90
N PRO A 552 -13.07 7.89 -14.33
CA PRO A 552 -12.34 6.66 -14.19
C PRO A 552 -11.79 6.31 -15.56
N ALA A 553 -10.50 5.90 -15.61
CA ALA A 553 -9.78 5.66 -16.83
C ALA A 553 -10.56 4.70 -17.77
N GLU A 554 -11.25 5.28 -18.74
CA GLU A 554 -11.48 4.66 -20.02
C GLU A 554 -10.30 5.11 -20.91
N ARG A 555 -9.21 4.33 -20.89
CA ARG A 555 -8.25 4.24 -22.02
C ARG A 555 -7.45 2.95 -21.90
#